data_399b56b19c0b2adadbb598454673e17e
#
_entry.id   399b56b19c0b2adadbb598454673e17e
#
_cell.length_a   1.000
_cell.length_b   1.000
_cell.length_c   1.000
_cell.angle_alpha   90.00
_cell.angle_beta   90.00
_cell.angle_gamma   90.00
#
_symmetry.space_group_name_H-M   'P 1'
#
loop_
_entity.id
_entity.type
_entity.pdbx_description
1 polymer ?
#
loop_
_entity_poly.entity_id
_entity_poly.type
_entity_poly.pdbx_seq_one_letter_code
_entity_poly.pdbx_strand_id
1 'polypeptide(L)'
;MKILITNLGTTVDNIASSSILKRLKRRMETTNITWCVKNKADKNIFRYNKSIDKVISLEELMILEDTFDLLINLDPFLPHKICNKVKIVDTLGFGFNEEVNSFESVIKGDKQMKGMNIFQMYYNLAGMTWKGEGYDIGYYPRSKSKKTRAGVAVANANLRNYLTDEINLDSMKLWHIPFKKNIFKKMDEINKCSKIVTDDMLTLHLALSLRKYVYFLRINETNTKIEFFGNGEIYEVPKKVFE
;
A
#
# COMPACT_ATOMS: atom_id res chain seq x y z
N MET A 1 19.30 -16.77 2.85
CA MET A 1 18.57 -16.17 3.97
C MET A 1 17.06 -16.24 3.70
N LYS A 2 16.26 -16.70 4.66
CA LYS A 2 14.80 -16.74 4.61
C LYS A 2 14.23 -15.55 5.38
N ILE A 3 13.42 -14.73 4.75
CA ILE A 3 12.77 -13.56 5.37
C ILE A 3 11.27 -13.79 5.41
N LEU A 4 10.68 -13.60 6.59
CA LEU A 4 9.24 -13.46 6.76
C LEU A 4 8.89 -11.98 6.87
N ILE A 5 8.02 -11.48 6.01
CA ILE A 5 7.46 -10.13 6.11
C ILE A 5 6.00 -10.27 6.48
N THR A 6 5.55 -9.60 7.53
CA THR A 6 4.15 -9.61 7.96
C THR A 6 3.54 -8.22 7.83
N ASN A 7 2.43 -8.12 7.10
CA ASN A 7 1.57 -6.95 7.07
C ASN A 7 0.11 -7.41 7.04
N LEU A 8 -0.54 -7.38 8.19
CA LEU A 8 -1.93 -7.81 8.39
C LEU A 8 -2.92 -6.66 8.21
N GLY A 9 -2.45 -5.50 7.81
CA GLY A 9 -3.26 -4.33 7.50
C GLY A 9 -4.13 -4.53 6.25
N THR A 10 -4.69 -3.43 5.78
CA THR A 10 -5.55 -3.40 4.60
C THR A 10 -4.79 -3.70 3.30
N THR A 11 -5.54 -3.85 2.21
CA THR A 11 -4.97 -3.92 0.85
C THR A 11 -4.08 -2.72 0.54
N VAL A 12 -4.46 -1.52 1.01
CA VAL A 12 -3.68 -0.28 0.83
C VAL A 12 -2.33 -0.38 1.55
N ASP A 13 -2.33 -0.86 2.78
CA ASP A 13 -1.11 -1.03 3.59
C ASP A 13 -0.14 -2.00 2.91
N ASN A 14 -0.64 -3.12 2.41
CA ASN A 14 0.15 -4.10 1.68
C ASN A 14 0.72 -3.53 0.37
N ILE A 15 -0.05 -2.73 -0.37
CA ILE A 15 0.41 -2.05 -1.58
C ILE A 15 1.51 -1.03 -1.25
N ALA A 16 1.32 -0.20 -0.24
CA ALA A 16 2.29 0.82 0.16
C ALA A 16 3.59 0.20 0.67
N SER A 17 3.50 -0.81 1.54
CA SER A 17 4.67 -1.51 2.09
C SER A 17 5.43 -2.32 1.05
N SER A 18 4.82 -2.69 -0.09
CA SER A 18 5.53 -3.38 -1.18
C SER A 18 6.76 -2.65 -1.69
N SER A 19 6.81 -1.34 -1.49
CA SER A 19 7.95 -0.49 -1.88
C SER A 19 9.29 -0.96 -1.30
N ILE A 20 9.30 -1.60 -0.10
CA ILE A 20 10.52 -2.10 0.55
C ILE A 20 11.18 -3.25 -0.23
N LEU A 21 10.40 -4.02 -1.01
CA LEU A 21 10.87 -5.24 -1.70
C LEU A 21 12.03 -4.98 -2.65
N LYS A 22 11.94 -3.92 -3.46
CA LYS A 22 13.02 -3.57 -4.40
C LYS A 22 14.36 -3.37 -3.71
N ARG A 23 14.33 -2.78 -2.52
CA ARG A 23 15.56 -2.50 -1.78
C ARG A 23 16.06 -3.71 -1.04
N LEU A 24 15.15 -4.53 -0.50
CA LEU A 24 15.51 -5.82 0.12
C LEU A 24 16.21 -6.72 -0.91
N LYS A 25 15.64 -6.92 -2.08
CA LYS A 25 16.26 -7.75 -3.14
C LYS A 25 17.61 -7.21 -3.63
N ARG A 26 17.77 -5.88 -3.72
CA ARG A 26 19.07 -5.27 -4.09
C ARG A 26 20.16 -5.47 -3.05
N ARG A 27 19.79 -5.47 -1.76
CA ARG A 27 20.76 -5.65 -0.67
C ARG A 27 21.11 -7.12 -0.41
N MET A 28 20.21 -8.02 -0.76
CA MET A 28 20.24 -9.42 -0.37
C MET A 28 19.79 -10.30 -1.53
N GLU A 29 20.60 -10.41 -2.59
CA GLU A 29 20.24 -11.07 -3.86
C GLU A 29 19.77 -12.52 -3.71
N THR A 30 20.28 -13.25 -2.72
CA THR A 30 19.97 -14.66 -2.46
C THR A 30 18.90 -14.88 -1.38
N THR A 31 17.98 -13.94 -1.23
CA THR A 31 16.93 -14.05 -0.20
C THR A 31 15.69 -14.74 -0.72
N ASN A 32 15.12 -15.62 0.11
CA ASN A 32 13.79 -16.18 -0.06
C ASN A 32 12.80 -15.37 0.79
N ILE A 33 11.88 -14.66 0.17
CA ILE A 33 10.91 -13.79 0.84
C ILE A 33 9.55 -14.46 0.89
N THR A 34 9.07 -14.72 2.13
CA THR A 34 7.69 -15.10 2.40
C THR A 34 6.93 -13.88 2.91
N TRP A 35 5.85 -13.51 2.23
CA TRP A 35 4.98 -12.40 2.65
C TRP A 35 3.69 -12.92 3.26
N CYS A 36 3.41 -12.52 4.50
CA CYS A 36 2.17 -12.87 5.19
C CYS A 36 1.17 -11.71 5.14
N VAL A 37 -0.03 -12.02 4.64
CA VAL A 37 -1.19 -11.12 4.60
C VAL A 37 -2.26 -11.62 5.56
N LYS A 38 -3.23 -10.75 5.91
CA LYS A 38 -4.30 -11.09 6.84
C LYS A 38 -5.17 -12.25 6.36
N ASN A 39 -5.68 -12.17 5.13
CA ASN A 39 -6.67 -13.12 4.60
C ASN A 39 -6.18 -13.78 3.30
N LYS A 40 -6.72 -14.96 2.98
CA LYS A 40 -6.43 -15.65 1.70
C LYS A 40 -6.73 -14.79 0.47
N ALA A 41 -7.77 -13.96 0.50
CA ALA A 41 -8.14 -13.07 -0.60
C ALA A 41 -7.06 -12.03 -0.91
N ASP A 42 -6.35 -11.55 0.11
CA ASP A 42 -5.30 -10.53 0.00
C ASP A 42 -4.02 -11.08 -0.66
N LYS A 43 -3.83 -12.40 -0.69
CA LYS A 43 -2.69 -13.05 -1.38
C LYS A 43 -2.61 -12.65 -2.86
N ASN A 44 -3.75 -12.36 -3.47
CA ASN A 44 -3.79 -11.96 -4.88
C ASN A 44 -3.10 -10.62 -5.16
N ILE A 45 -2.89 -9.75 -4.15
CA ILE A 45 -2.20 -8.45 -4.33
C ILE A 45 -0.81 -8.65 -4.94
N PHE A 46 -0.12 -9.71 -4.52
CA PHE A 46 1.25 -9.99 -4.93
C PHE A 46 1.40 -11.08 -5.98
N ARG A 47 0.30 -11.49 -6.62
CA ARG A 47 0.29 -12.61 -7.60
C ARG A 47 1.35 -12.47 -8.70
N TYR A 48 1.69 -11.27 -9.11
CA TYR A 48 2.63 -10.99 -10.18
C TYR A 48 3.98 -10.46 -9.68
N ASN A 49 4.15 -10.35 -8.36
CA ASN A 49 5.37 -9.80 -7.79
C ASN A 49 6.46 -10.86 -7.70
N LYS A 50 7.46 -10.75 -8.60
CA LYS A 50 8.60 -11.67 -8.65
C LYS A 50 9.62 -11.48 -7.53
N SER A 51 9.49 -10.41 -6.73
CA SER A 51 10.34 -10.18 -5.57
C SER A 51 9.90 -11.02 -4.35
N ILE A 52 8.73 -11.65 -4.41
CA ILE A 52 8.19 -12.49 -3.33
C ILE A 52 8.17 -13.94 -3.83
N ASP A 53 8.80 -14.83 -3.06
CA ASP A 53 8.88 -16.25 -3.39
C ASP A 53 7.59 -17.00 -2.96
N LYS A 54 7.00 -16.58 -1.83
CA LYS A 54 5.76 -17.17 -1.31
C LYS A 54 4.87 -16.14 -0.65
N VAL A 55 3.56 -16.18 -0.94
CA VAL A 55 2.55 -15.38 -0.22
C VAL A 55 1.68 -16.32 0.58
N ILE A 56 1.54 -16.07 1.89
CA ILE A 56 0.74 -16.86 2.82
C ILE A 56 -0.28 -15.98 3.54
N SER A 57 -1.38 -16.57 3.99
CA SER A 57 -2.30 -15.91 4.91
C SER A 57 -1.88 -16.11 6.36
N LEU A 58 -2.45 -15.31 7.27
CA LEU A 58 -2.25 -15.49 8.70
C LEU A 58 -2.61 -16.90 9.18
N GLU A 59 -3.72 -17.48 8.67
CA GLU A 59 -4.12 -18.85 8.99
C GLU A 59 -3.05 -19.87 8.57
N GLU A 60 -2.46 -19.70 7.37
CA GLU A 60 -1.38 -20.57 6.91
C GLU A 60 -0.10 -20.39 7.73
N LEU A 61 0.20 -19.17 8.16
CA LEU A 61 1.34 -18.89 9.03
C LEU A 61 1.19 -19.57 10.41
N MET A 62 -0.04 -19.59 10.96
CA MET A 62 -0.30 -20.20 12.28
C MET A 62 -0.07 -21.71 12.35
N ILE A 63 -0.09 -22.39 11.21
CA ILE A 63 0.17 -23.86 11.12
C ILE A 63 1.51 -24.19 10.48
N LEU A 64 2.27 -23.14 10.07
CA LEU A 64 3.57 -23.31 9.42
C LEU A 64 4.62 -23.74 10.43
N GLU A 65 5.34 -24.81 10.12
CA GLU A 65 6.54 -25.25 10.85
C GLU A 65 7.75 -24.93 9.98
N ASP A 66 8.29 -23.73 10.10
CA ASP A 66 9.46 -23.30 9.34
C ASP A 66 10.36 -22.41 10.22
N THR A 67 11.59 -22.19 9.75
CA THR A 67 12.56 -21.30 10.39
C THR A 67 12.88 -20.15 9.46
N PHE A 68 12.81 -18.92 9.99
CA PHE A 68 13.18 -17.71 9.29
C PHE A 68 14.37 -17.05 9.96
N ASP A 69 15.32 -16.59 9.14
CA ASP A 69 16.49 -15.86 9.63
C ASP A 69 16.11 -14.46 10.10
N LEU A 70 15.08 -13.86 9.47
CA LEU A 70 14.61 -12.52 9.77
C LEU A 70 13.08 -12.42 9.65
N LEU A 71 12.45 -11.85 10.67
CA LEU A 71 11.08 -11.32 10.62
C LEU A 71 11.13 -9.80 10.40
N ILE A 72 10.46 -9.31 9.39
CA ILE A 72 10.14 -7.88 9.24
C ILE A 72 8.65 -7.71 9.55
N ASN A 73 8.35 -7.31 10.77
CA ASN A 73 6.97 -7.13 11.22
C ASN A 73 6.52 -5.69 10.99
N LEU A 74 5.64 -5.50 10.01
CA LEU A 74 5.09 -4.19 9.62
C LEU A 74 3.74 -3.88 10.27
N ASP A 75 3.26 -4.78 11.14
CA ASP A 75 1.93 -4.68 11.75
C ASP A 75 2.01 -4.94 13.26
N PRO A 76 1.47 -4.03 14.10
CA PRO A 76 1.48 -4.18 15.56
C PRO A 76 0.52 -5.26 16.07
N PHE A 77 -0.36 -5.80 15.21
CA PHE A 77 -1.39 -6.77 15.59
C PHE A 77 -1.03 -8.23 15.26
N LEU A 78 0.25 -8.51 14.98
CA LEU A 78 0.69 -9.89 14.76
C LEU A 78 0.46 -10.72 16.05
N PRO A 79 -0.33 -11.83 16.01
CA PRO A 79 -0.58 -12.63 17.21
C PRO A 79 0.71 -13.23 17.80
N HIS A 80 0.96 -13.01 19.10
CA HIS A 80 2.14 -13.53 19.81
C HIS A 80 2.33 -15.06 19.66
N LYS A 81 1.22 -15.81 19.59
CA LYS A 81 1.27 -17.29 19.42
C LYS A 81 2.02 -17.73 18.16
N ILE A 82 2.22 -16.86 17.18
CA ILE A 82 2.97 -17.16 15.97
C ILE A 82 4.46 -17.27 16.27
N CYS A 83 4.98 -16.37 17.11
CA CYS A 83 6.40 -16.37 17.49
C CYS A 83 6.81 -17.65 18.24
N ASN A 84 5.86 -18.39 18.82
CA ASN A 84 6.10 -19.64 19.51
C ASN A 84 6.17 -20.88 18.60
N LYS A 85 5.64 -20.80 17.37
CA LYS A 85 5.61 -21.92 16.40
C LYS A 85 6.63 -21.77 15.30
N VAL A 86 6.81 -20.55 14.81
CA VAL A 86 7.77 -20.23 13.78
C VAL A 86 9.07 -19.81 14.45
N LYS A 87 10.17 -20.53 14.18
CA LYS A 87 11.48 -20.12 14.71
C LYS A 87 11.97 -18.90 13.96
N ILE A 88 12.23 -17.81 14.69
CA ILE A 88 12.72 -16.54 14.17
C ILE A 88 14.04 -16.23 14.86
N VAL A 89 15.08 -15.94 14.07
CA VAL A 89 16.43 -15.65 14.58
C VAL A 89 16.53 -14.19 14.96
N ASP A 90 16.02 -13.27 14.12
CA ASP A 90 16.09 -11.83 14.34
C ASP A 90 14.79 -11.15 13.89
N THR A 91 14.47 -9.99 14.47
CA THR A 91 13.22 -9.26 14.20
C THR A 91 13.49 -7.77 14.00
N LEU A 92 12.88 -7.22 12.94
CA LEU A 92 12.77 -5.80 12.67
C LEU A 92 11.30 -5.36 12.68
N GLY A 93 11.05 -4.09 12.94
CA GLY A 93 9.71 -3.52 12.96
C GLY A 93 9.06 -3.61 14.34
N PHE A 94 7.82 -4.08 14.41
CA PHE A 94 7.13 -4.25 15.68
C PHE A 94 7.57 -5.55 16.36
N GLY A 95 8.23 -5.43 17.52
CA GLY A 95 8.56 -6.55 18.39
C GLY A 95 7.50 -6.76 19.47
N PHE A 96 7.40 -7.97 19.99
CA PHE A 96 6.50 -8.24 21.12
C PHE A 96 7.20 -7.84 22.43
N ASN A 97 6.53 -7.02 23.22
CA ASN A 97 6.93 -6.67 24.56
C ASN A 97 6.11 -7.48 25.56
N GLU A 98 6.77 -8.41 26.28
CA GLU A 98 6.11 -9.29 27.24
C GLU A 98 5.57 -8.52 28.47
N GLU A 99 6.23 -7.43 28.87
CA GLU A 99 5.84 -6.66 30.06
C GLU A 99 4.48 -5.97 29.89
N VAL A 100 4.19 -5.47 28.68
CA VAL A 100 2.93 -4.81 28.36
C VAL A 100 1.99 -5.69 27.53
N ASN A 101 2.37 -6.94 27.27
CA ASN A 101 1.62 -7.91 26.46
C ASN A 101 1.13 -7.32 25.11
N SER A 102 1.98 -6.54 24.47
CA SER A 102 1.68 -5.86 23.19
C SER A 102 2.92 -5.81 22.28
N PHE A 103 2.69 -5.64 20.98
CA PHE A 103 3.76 -5.35 20.04
C PHE A 103 4.12 -3.86 20.09
N GLU A 104 5.37 -3.59 20.35
CA GLU A 104 5.94 -2.25 20.27
C GLU A 104 6.95 -2.16 19.12
N SER A 105 7.16 -0.96 18.60
CA SER A 105 8.23 -0.74 17.63
C SER A 105 9.59 -1.00 18.29
N VAL A 106 10.32 -1.97 17.77
CA VAL A 106 11.73 -2.26 18.18
C VAL A 106 12.64 -1.09 17.82
N ILE A 107 12.19 -0.21 16.94
CA ILE A 107 12.89 1.01 16.58
C ILE A 107 12.65 2.03 17.68
N LYS A 108 13.69 2.29 18.49
CA LYS A 108 13.66 3.30 19.55
C LYS A 108 13.13 4.64 19.00
N GLY A 109 11.91 4.99 19.37
CA GLY A 109 11.30 6.29 19.14
C GLY A 109 9.99 6.27 18.40
N ASP A 110 8.87 5.87 19.03
CA ASP A 110 7.51 6.11 18.54
C ASP A 110 7.26 7.59 18.18
N LYS A 111 7.98 8.51 18.81
CA LYS A 111 7.96 9.93 18.47
C LYS A 111 8.48 10.24 17.06
N GLN A 112 9.32 9.36 16.48
CA GLN A 112 9.88 9.57 15.15
C GLN A 112 8.93 9.21 14.00
N MET A 113 7.88 8.44 14.23
CA MET A 113 6.90 8.12 13.19
C MET A 113 5.88 9.24 12.94
N LYS A 114 5.73 10.15 13.91
CA LYS A 114 4.82 11.28 13.78
C LYS A 114 5.32 12.25 12.71
N GLY A 115 4.53 12.44 11.66
CA GLY A 115 4.87 13.31 10.50
C GLY A 115 5.59 12.61 9.34
N MET A 116 5.85 11.30 9.44
CA MET A 116 6.32 10.52 8.30
C MET A 116 5.19 10.24 7.30
N ASN A 117 5.54 10.12 6.02
CA ASN A 117 4.64 9.51 5.07
C ASN A 117 4.66 7.98 5.22
N ILE A 118 3.66 7.29 4.65
CA ILE A 118 3.48 5.83 4.78
C ILE A 118 4.72 5.03 4.31
N PHE A 119 5.44 5.50 3.29
CA PHE A 119 6.65 4.83 2.80
C PHE A 119 7.81 4.97 3.78
N GLN A 120 8.03 6.19 4.31
CA GLN A 120 9.05 6.42 5.34
C GLN A 120 8.81 5.53 6.55
N MET A 121 7.55 5.37 6.97
CA MET A 121 7.18 4.50 8.08
C MET A 121 7.57 3.03 7.80
N TYR A 122 7.16 2.47 6.65
CA TYR A 122 7.47 1.06 6.34
C TYR A 122 8.97 0.81 6.13
N TYR A 123 9.68 1.77 5.52
CA TYR A 123 11.13 1.66 5.40
C TYR A 123 11.83 1.69 6.75
N ASN A 124 11.38 2.56 7.65
CA ASN A 124 11.92 2.65 9.01
C ASN A 124 11.70 1.34 9.79
N LEU A 125 10.48 0.79 9.76
CA LEU A 125 10.16 -0.51 10.35
C LEU A 125 11.03 -1.64 9.78
N ALA A 126 11.38 -1.59 8.51
CA ALA A 126 12.29 -2.55 7.88
C ALA A 126 13.78 -2.25 8.10
N GLY A 127 14.14 -1.35 9.01
CA GLY A 127 15.54 -0.98 9.29
C GLY A 127 16.25 -0.29 8.12
N MET A 128 15.50 0.41 7.27
CA MET A 128 16.00 1.05 6.06
C MET A 128 15.62 2.53 6.00
N THR A 129 16.39 3.34 5.27
CA THR A 129 16.05 4.72 4.96
C THR A 129 15.37 4.80 3.60
N TRP A 130 14.18 5.39 3.52
CA TRP A 130 13.50 5.63 2.27
C TRP A 130 14.20 6.73 1.45
N LYS A 131 14.38 6.51 0.15
CA LYS A 131 15.05 7.44 -0.80
C LYS A 131 14.16 7.76 -2.01
N GLY A 132 12.83 7.76 -1.84
CA GLY A 132 11.88 8.03 -2.91
C GLY A 132 11.47 6.78 -3.71
N GLU A 133 11.74 5.57 -3.21
CA GLU A 133 11.28 4.35 -3.86
C GLU A 133 9.75 4.27 -3.87
N GLY A 134 9.19 3.98 -5.04
CA GLY A 134 7.77 3.77 -5.23
C GLY A 134 7.35 2.31 -5.08
N TYR A 135 6.07 2.06 -5.31
CA TYR A 135 5.42 0.76 -5.19
C TYR A 135 6.10 -0.36 -5.98
N ASP A 136 6.00 -1.59 -5.45
CA ASP A 136 6.41 -2.81 -6.14
C ASP A 136 5.29 -3.86 -6.11
N ILE A 137 4.26 -3.65 -6.91
CA ILE A 137 3.11 -4.58 -7.03
C ILE A 137 3.45 -5.73 -8.01
N GLY A 138 4.42 -5.51 -8.89
CA GLY A 138 4.83 -6.49 -9.91
C GLY A 138 3.88 -6.62 -11.10
N TYR A 139 2.79 -5.86 -11.14
CA TYR A 139 1.81 -5.89 -12.23
C TYR A 139 1.96 -4.67 -13.15
N TYR A 140 2.03 -4.94 -14.45
CA TYR A 140 2.11 -3.93 -15.50
C TYR A 140 0.93 -4.10 -16.46
N PRO A 141 -0.05 -3.17 -16.46
CA PRO A 141 -1.17 -3.22 -17.38
C PRO A 141 -0.74 -3.21 -18.84
N ARG A 142 -1.39 -4.01 -19.67
CA ARG A 142 -1.11 -4.08 -21.12
C ARG A 142 -1.80 -2.97 -21.91
N SER A 143 -2.86 -2.36 -21.35
CA SER A 143 -3.60 -1.27 -21.99
C SER A 143 -2.74 -0.01 -22.13
N LYS A 144 -2.84 0.68 -23.28
CA LYS A 144 -2.19 1.97 -23.47
C LYS A 144 -3.02 3.09 -22.84
N SER A 145 -2.35 4.02 -22.18
CA SER A 145 -2.97 5.24 -21.65
C SER A 145 -3.42 6.15 -22.80
N LYS A 146 -4.63 6.71 -22.69
CA LYS A 146 -5.13 7.75 -23.59
C LYS A 146 -4.99 9.11 -22.92
N LYS A 147 -4.18 10.01 -23.50
CA LYS A 147 -3.90 11.35 -22.95
C LYS A 147 -5.17 12.21 -22.75
N THR A 148 -6.21 11.96 -23.54
CA THR A 148 -7.49 12.69 -23.52
C THR A 148 -8.51 12.10 -22.55
N ARG A 149 -8.13 11.17 -21.65
CA ARG A 149 -9.04 10.56 -20.68
C ARG A 149 -8.67 10.92 -19.24
N ALA A 150 -9.66 11.39 -18.50
CA ALA A 150 -9.63 11.48 -17.06
C ALA A 150 -10.48 10.36 -16.44
N GLY A 151 -9.87 9.54 -15.59
CA GLY A 151 -10.56 8.49 -14.85
C GLY A 151 -11.20 9.07 -13.59
N VAL A 152 -12.48 8.79 -13.36
CA VAL A 152 -13.22 9.22 -12.18
C VAL A 152 -13.62 8.01 -11.36
N ALA A 153 -13.09 7.92 -10.14
CA ALA A 153 -13.40 6.89 -9.15
C ALA A 153 -13.85 7.57 -7.86
N VAL A 154 -15.05 8.10 -7.87
CA VAL A 154 -15.66 8.84 -6.78
C VAL A 154 -16.94 8.15 -6.36
N ALA A 155 -17.06 7.85 -5.06
CA ALA A 155 -18.22 7.13 -4.53
C ALA A 155 -19.48 8.00 -4.48
N ASN A 156 -19.33 9.28 -4.14
CA ASN A 156 -20.45 10.20 -3.95
C ASN A 156 -20.87 10.88 -5.26
N ALA A 157 -22.16 10.81 -5.59
CA ALA A 157 -22.71 11.43 -6.80
C ALA A 157 -22.59 12.97 -6.80
N ASN A 158 -22.76 13.62 -5.65
CA ASN A 158 -22.63 15.08 -5.53
C ASN A 158 -21.21 15.54 -5.82
N LEU A 159 -20.19 14.76 -5.42
CA LEU A 159 -18.82 15.02 -5.78
C LEU A 159 -18.56 14.97 -7.27
N ARG A 160 -19.26 14.13 -8.02
CA ARG A 160 -19.09 14.08 -9.49
C ARG A 160 -19.51 15.38 -10.15
N ASN A 161 -20.61 15.98 -9.72
CA ASN A 161 -21.07 17.25 -10.25
C ASN A 161 -20.12 18.40 -9.88
N TYR A 162 -19.67 18.43 -8.62
CA TYR A 162 -18.67 19.39 -8.15
C TYR A 162 -17.36 19.35 -8.96
N LEU A 163 -16.94 18.15 -9.37
CA LEU A 163 -15.68 17.94 -10.08
C LEU A 163 -15.67 18.52 -11.51
N THR A 164 -16.82 18.55 -12.18
CA THR A 164 -16.90 19.11 -13.53
C THR A 164 -16.72 20.62 -13.54
N ASP A 165 -17.03 21.27 -12.41
CA ASP A 165 -17.02 22.73 -12.32
C ASP A 165 -15.70 23.28 -11.73
N GLU A 166 -15.06 22.56 -10.81
CA GLU A 166 -13.90 23.06 -10.05
C GLU A 166 -12.54 22.50 -10.51
N ILE A 167 -12.51 21.24 -10.96
CA ILE A 167 -11.28 20.67 -11.49
C ILE A 167 -11.27 20.86 -13.01
N ASN A 168 -10.38 21.73 -13.48
CA ASN A 168 -10.21 21.95 -14.91
C ASN A 168 -9.74 20.65 -15.62
N LEU A 169 -10.73 19.83 -15.99
CA LEU A 169 -10.55 18.67 -16.85
C LEU A 169 -10.92 19.02 -18.31
N ASP A 170 -10.88 20.31 -18.66
CA ASP A 170 -11.28 20.83 -19.96
C ASP A 170 -10.67 20.01 -21.10
N SER A 171 -11.51 19.67 -22.05
CA SER A 171 -11.17 18.79 -23.18
C SER A 171 -10.93 17.30 -22.88
N MET A 172 -11.02 16.83 -21.62
CA MET A 172 -10.82 15.42 -21.30
C MET A 172 -12.14 14.64 -21.30
N LYS A 173 -12.15 13.48 -21.93
CA LYS A 173 -13.27 12.54 -21.84
C LYS A 173 -13.28 11.87 -20.48
N LEU A 174 -14.32 12.08 -19.68
CA LEU A 174 -14.49 11.40 -18.40
C LEU A 174 -14.72 9.90 -18.61
N TRP A 175 -14.00 9.09 -17.83
CA TRP A 175 -14.07 7.64 -17.84
C TRP A 175 -14.35 7.13 -16.43
N HIS A 176 -15.52 6.53 -16.24
CA HIS A 176 -15.86 5.96 -14.94
C HIS A 176 -14.99 4.73 -14.64
N ILE A 177 -14.28 4.76 -13.50
CA ILE A 177 -13.50 3.63 -12.98
C ILE A 177 -14.39 2.89 -11.97
N PRO A 178 -14.84 1.67 -12.28
CA PRO A 178 -15.73 0.95 -11.38
C PRO A 178 -14.97 0.44 -10.13
N PHE A 179 -15.70 0.40 -9.00
CA PHE A 179 -15.22 -0.24 -7.78
C PHE A 179 -15.18 -1.76 -7.95
N LYS A 180 -14.09 -2.29 -8.49
CA LYS A 180 -13.91 -3.72 -8.75
C LYS A 180 -13.16 -4.37 -7.59
N LYS A 181 -13.61 -5.57 -7.17
CA LYS A 181 -12.91 -6.39 -6.16
C LYS A 181 -11.52 -6.83 -6.64
N ASN A 182 -11.33 -7.04 -7.94
CA ASN A 182 -10.04 -7.46 -8.49
C ASN A 182 -9.18 -6.22 -8.79
N ILE A 183 -8.10 -6.07 -8.04
CA ILE A 183 -7.18 -4.92 -8.13
C ILE A 183 -6.52 -4.81 -9.51
N PHE A 184 -6.19 -5.91 -10.18
CA PHE A 184 -5.53 -5.87 -11.49
C PHE A 184 -6.48 -5.38 -12.58
N LYS A 185 -7.75 -5.81 -12.53
CA LYS A 185 -8.78 -5.26 -13.42
C LYS A 185 -9.01 -3.78 -13.16
N LYS A 186 -8.92 -3.34 -11.90
CA LYS A 186 -8.99 -1.92 -11.55
C LYS A 186 -7.78 -1.17 -12.08
N MET A 187 -6.58 -1.72 -11.96
CA MET A 187 -5.34 -1.16 -12.53
C MET A 187 -5.43 -1.03 -14.07
N ASP A 188 -6.01 -2.02 -14.76
CA ASP A 188 -6.22 -1.93 -16.21
C ASP A 188 -7.14 -0.76 -16.59
N GLU A 189 -8.22 -0.51 -15.83
CA GLU A 189 -9.10 0.65 -16.07
C GLU A 189 -8.39 1.97 -15.76
N ILE A 190 -7.69 2.06 -14.63
CA ILE A 190 -6.88 3.24 -14.26
C ILE A 190 -5.85 3.53 -15.35
N ASN A 191 -5.20 2.49 -15.88
CA ASN A 191 -4.15 2.69 -16.87
C ASN A 191 -4.63 3.25 -18.20
N LYS A 192 -5.91 3.08 -18.56
CA LYS A 192 -6.51 3.69 -19.76
C LYS A 192 -6.60 5.23 -19.69
N CYS A 193 -6.39 5.81 -18.51
CA CYS A 193 -6.51 7.24 -18.25
C CYS A 193 -5.13 7.86 -18.03
N SER A 194 -4.98 9.14 -18.32
CA SER A 194 -3.76 9.91 -18.02
C SER A 194 -3.82 10.59 -16.66
N LYS A 195 -5.00 11.05 -16.27
CA LYS A 195 -5.30 11.68 -14.98
C LYS A 195 -6.36 10.88 -14.25
N ILE A 196 -6.31 10.87 -12.93
CA ILE A 196 -7.27 10.18 -12.05
C ILE A 196 -7.82 11.16 -11.04
N VAL A 197 -9.13 11.14 -10.85
CA VAL A 197 -9.81 11.87 -9.78
C VAL A 197 -10.46 10.86 -8.85
N THR A 198 -10.17 10.91 -7.56
CA THR A 198 -10.66 9.91 -6.62
C THR A 198 -10.71 10.40 -5.18
N ASP A 199 -11.68 9.91 -4.41
CA ASP A 199 -11.80 9.98 -2.95
C ASP A 199 -11.40 8.64 -2.28
N ASP A 200 -11.09 7.62 -3.09
CA ASP A 200 -10.76 6.26 -2.64
C ASP A 200 -9.24 6.05 -2.52
N MET A 201 -8.79 5.74 -1.30
CA MET A 201 -7.36 5.48 -1.00
C MET A 201 -6.77 4.34 -1.83
N LEU A 202 -7.53 3.27 -2.09
CA LEU A 202 -7.04 2.16 -2.92
C LEU A 202 -6.80 2.63 -4.35
N THR A 203 -7.71 3.38 -4.93
CA THR A 203 -7.55 3.95 -6.28
C THR A 203 -6.37 4.91 -6.34
N LEU A 204 -6.20 5.77 -5.32
CA LEU A 204 -5.05 6.66 -5.20
C LEU A 204 -3.74 5.87 -5.29
N HIS A 205 -3.53 4.89 -4.43
CA HIS A 205 -2.29 4.12 -4.39
C HIS A 205 -2.05 3.31 -5.67
N LEU A 206 -3.10 2.73 -6.26
CA LEU A 206 -3.00 2.04 -7.55
C LEU A 206 -2.65 2.99 -8.69
N ALA A 207 -3.22 4.19 -8.72
CA ALA A 207 -2.94 5.19 -9.73
C ALA A 207 -1.50 5.71 -9.63
N LEU A 208 -1.03 6.01 -8.41
CA LEU A 208 0.35 6.42 -8.17
C LEU A 208 1.35 5.31 -8.53
N SER A 209 1.02 4.03 -8.28
CA SER A 209 1.85 2.90 -8.70
C SER A 209 2.01 2.80 -10.22
N LEU A 210 1.04 3.29 -10.97
CA LEU A 210 1.04 3.41 -12.43
C LEU A 210 1.56 4.77 -12.93
N ARG A 211 2.08 5.61 -12.03
CA ARG A 211 2.60 6.96 -12.34
C ARG A 211 1.57 7.86 -13.02
N LYS A 212 0.29 7.72 -12.62
CA LYS A 212 -0.77 8.62 -13.10
C LYS A 212 -0.77 9.90 -12.30
N TYR A 213 -1.17 11.00 -12.92
CA TYR A 213 -1.45 12.22 -12.18
C TYR A 213 -2.78 12.06 -11.43
N VAL A 214 -2.79 12.35 -10.12
CA VAL A 214 -3.96 12.11 -9.27
C VAL A 214 -4.44 13.39 -8.61
N TYR A 215 -5.71 13.69 -8.79
CA TYR A 215 -6.45 14.64 -7.97
C TYR A 215 -7.16 13.86 -6.86
N PHE A 216 -6.63 13.97 -5.65
CA PHE A 216 -7.22 13.27 -4.50
C PHE A 216 -8.16 14.20 -3.75
N LEU A 217 -9.42 13.78 -3.66
CA LEU A 217 -10.48 14.54 -3.00
C LEU A 217 -10.50 14.19 -1.51
N ARG A 218 -10.10 15.14 -0.69
CA ARG A 218 -10.16 14.97 0.75
C ARG A 218 -11.47 15.54 1.29
N ILE A 219 -12.31 14.64 1.82
CA ILE A 219 -13.63 14.98 2.38
C ILE A 219 -13.53 15.34 3.86
N ASN A 220 -12.58 14.69 4.57
CA ASN A 220 -12.37 14.89 6.00
C ASN A 220 -10.91 15.26 6.26
N GLU A 221 -10.68 16.10 7.26
CA GLU A 221 -9.34 16.39 7.75
C GLU A 221 -8.70 15.10 8.28
N THR A 222 -7.84 14.50 7.50
CA THR A 222 -6.99 13.39 7.94
C THR A 222 -5.57 13.90 8.04
N ASN A 223 -4.89 13.64 9.15
CA ASN A 223 -3.48 14.00 9.33
C ASN A 223 -2.53 13.11 8.51
N THR A 224 -3.06 12.27 7.62
CA THR A 224 -2.25 11.36 6.81
C THR A 224 -1.53 12.13 5.72
N LYS A 225 -0.21 12.13 5.78
CA LYS A 225 0.63 12.72 4.75
C LYS A 225 0.68 11.78 3.54
N ILE A 226 0.14 12.24 2.42
CA ILE A 226 0.16 11.50 1.15
C ILE A 226 1.41 11.89 0.37
N GLU A 227 2.11 10.89 -0.15
CA GLU A 227 3.25 11.07 -1.05
C GLU A 227 2.82 10.84 -2.50
N PHE A 228 2.82 11.88 -3.30
CA PHE A 228 2.40 11.84 -4.71
C PHE A 228 3.54 11.57 -5.69
N PHE A 229 4.78 11.53 -5.24
CA PHE A 229 5.96 11.40 -6.14
C PHE A 229 6.00 12.44 -7.28
N GLY A 230 5.49 13.63 -7.04
CA GLY A 230 5.33 14.68 -8.04
C GLY A 230 4.18 14.47 -9.04
N ASN A 231 3.31 13.48 -8.82
CA ASN A 231 2.24 13.12 -9.75
C ASN A 231 0.84 13.32 -9.14
N GLY A 232 0.60 14.40 -8.42
CA GLY A 232 -0.75 14.67 -7.93
C GLY A 232 -0.82 15.75 -6.88
N GLU A 233 -2.04 16.05 -6.49
CA GLU A 233 -2.39 17.07 -5.51
C GLU A 233 -3.66 16.71 -4.74
N ILE A 234 -3.85 17.36 -3.60
CA ILE A 234 -5.04 17.21 -2.77
C ILE A 234 -6.00 18.36 -3.05
N TYR A 235 -7.25 18.00 -3.28
CA TYR A 235 -8.36 18.94 -3.32
C TYR A 235 -9.18 18.78 -2.04
N GLU A 236 -9.23 19.83 -1.22
CA GLU A 236 -10.10 19.88 -0.05
C GLU A 236 -11.53 20.16 -0.48
N VAL A 237 -12.43 19.20 -0.26
CA VAL A 237 -13.84 19.34 -0.65
C VAL A 237 -14.61 20.08 0.45
N PRO A 238 -15.23 21.22 0.15
CA PRO A 238 -16.01 21.95 1.13
C PRO A 238 -17.20 21.13 1.65
N LYS A 239 -17.49 21.19 2.96
CA LYS A 239 -18.61 20.44 3.60
C LYS A 239 -19.96 20.70 2.93
N LYS A 240 -20.20 21.94 2.46
CA LYS A 240 -21.43 22.33 1.73
C LYS A 240 -21.76 21.50 0.49
N VAL A 241 -20.80 20.73 -0.05
CA VAL A 241 -21.04 19.83 -1.20
C VAL A 241 -21.86 18.61 -0.79
N PHE A 242 -21.96 18.33 0.50
CA PHE A 242 -22.65 17.17 1.08
C PHE A 242 -23.98 17.52 1.72
N GLU A 243 -24.28 18.80 1.90
CA GLU A 243 -25.55 19.35 2.36
C GLU A 243 -26.54 19.49 1.20
#